data_0ee63bf5bf7f8fc4f1e47d3400fd9faf
#
_entry.id   0ee63bf5bf7f8fc4f1e47d3400fd9faf
#
_cell.length_a   1.000
_cell.length_b   1.000
_cell.length_c   1.000
_cell.angle_alpha   90.00
_cell.angle_beta   90.00
_cell.angle_gamma   90.00
#
_symmetry.space_group_name_H-M   'P 1'
#
loop_
_entity.id
_entity.type
_entity.pdbx_description
1 polymer ?
#
loop_
_entity_poly.entity_id
_entity_poly.type
_entity_poly.pdbx_seq_one_letter_code
_entity_poly.pdbx_strand_id
1 'polypeptide(L)'
;RAAQLQYGRIPELKKALEAEEQIANEGRQRSLLRDKVTEEEIKSIIQEGTEDGEVQIVEQQIVGRVFSLGDRKVGSIMTHRSEIAWIDPAMTPAEIRELVGREPHTLYPAARSNLDRLAGVIYLKDLFTHIGEEDFDVASILRPAKFFHEETQVYTALEQLRSEQVGYGIVCDEFGVTQGIVTLHDIFEALVGSIPEEREEPDIVHREDGSCLIDGQCPFYDFLVCYGLEDVYPNNLYNTLSGLILDELGHIPQTGEKLRWNTFTFEIVDMDGARIDKILACETSEKTNQNP
;
A
#
# COMPACT_ATOMS: atom_id res chain seq x y z
N ARG A 1 15.11 43.88 61.18
CA ARG A 1 15.28 42.49 60.70
C ARG A 1 14.08 42.04 59.84
N ALA A 2 12.82 42.24 60.27
CA ALA A 2 11.63 41.82 59.49
C ALA A 2 11.47 42.55 58.15
N ALA A 3 11.70 43.86 58.13
CA ALA A 3 11.62 44.72 56.92
C ALA A 3 12.71 44.37 55.89
N GLN A 4 13.92 44.03 56.32
CA GLN A 4 14.99 43.54 55.41
C GLN A 4 14.70 42.18 54.78
N LEU A 5 13.98 41.33 55.47
CA LEU A 5 13.52 40.03 54.93
C LEU A 5 12.36 40.21 53.95
N GLN A 6 11.43 41.11 54.28
CA GLN A 6 10.20 41.31 53.50
C GLN A 6 10.40 42.13 52.22
N TYR A 7 11.30 43.09 52.24
CA TYR A 7 11.54 43.98 51.08
C TYR A 7 12.87 43.73 50.33
N GLY A 8 13.76 42.92 50.87
CA GLY A 8 15.02 42.54 50.22
C GLY A 8 15.06 41.07 49.81
N ARG A 9 15.11 40.16 50.77
CA ARG A 9 15.46 38.77 50.54
C ARG A 9 14.33 37.94 49.96
N ILE A 10 13.05 38.23 50.31
CA ILE A 10 11.88 37.50 49.76
C ILE A 10 11.66 37.81 48.29
N PRO A 11 11.73 39.06 47.80
CA PRO A 11 11.63 39.35 46.36
C PRO A 11 12.77 38.76 45.55
N GLU A 12 14.01 38.72 46.08
CA GLU A 12 15.16 38.12 45.42
C GLU A 12 14.99 36.58 45.27
N LEU A 13 14.52 35.91 46.34
CA LEU A 13 14.28 34.47 46.31
C LEU A 13 13.10 34.11 45.40
N LYS A 14 12.04 34.94 45.34
CA LYS A 14 10.95 34.76 44.39
C LYS A 14 11.42 34.87 42.93
N LYS A 15 12.25 35.87 42.64
CA LYS A 15 12.80 36.04 41.30
C LYS A 15 13.74 34.91 40.88
N ALA A 16 14.53 34.41 41.84
CA ALA A 16 15.38 33.23 41.61
C ALA A 16 14.55 31.95 41.38
N LEU A 17 13.46 31.76 42.15
CA LEU A 17 12.54 30.63 41.97
C LEU A 17 11.83 30.70 40.60
N GLU A 18 11.32 31.87 40.22
CA GLU A 18 10.69 32.07 38.91
C GLU A 18 11.67 31.81 37.75
N ALA A 19 12.95 32.20 37.91
CA ALA A 19 13.99 31.94 36.93
C ALA A 19 14.32 30.41 36.83
N GLU A 20 14.42 29.72 37.98
CA GLU A 20 14.61 28.28 38.00
C GLU A 20 13.39 27.52 37.47
N GLU A 21 12.16 27.97 37.77
CA GLU A 21 10.94 27.40 37.21
C GLU A 21 10.85 27.60 35.67
N GLN A 22 11.30 28.75 35.15
CA GLN A 22 11.41 28.99 33.71
C GLN A 22 12.44 28.06 33.05
N ILE A 23 13.63 27.93 33.64
CA ILE A 23 14.68 27.01 33.17
C ILE A 23 14.20 25.55 33.25
N ALA A 24 13.50 25.19 34.34
CA ALA A 24 12.93 23.86 34.49
C ALA A 24 11.79 23.58 33.46
N ASN A 25 10.97 24.57 33.11
CA ASN A 25 9.94 24.45 32.08
C ASN A 25 10.54 24.43 30.66
N GLU A 26 11.56 25.23 30.37
CA GLU A 26 12.30 25.12 29.11
C GLU A 26 13.12 23.85 29.02
N GLY A 27 13.65 23.35 30.13
CA GLY A 27 14.31 22.03 30.22
C GLY A 27 13.32 20.88 30.11
N ARG A 28 12.07 21.03 30.59
CA ARG A 28 11.00 20.02 30.38
C ARG A 28 10.53 19.99 28.94
N GLN A 29 10.57 21.08 28.20
CA GLN A 29 10.30 21.04 26.73
C GLN A 29 11.45 20.42 25.94
N ARG A 30 12.66 20.36 26.47
CA ARG A 30 13.84 19.70 25.90
C ARG A 30 14.16 18.33 26.53
N SER A 31 13.55 17.97 27.63
CA SER A 31 13.84 16.76 28.38
C SER A 31 12.90 15.63 27.98
N LEU A 32 13.41 14.63 27.44
CA LEU A 32 13.23 13.15 27.42
C LEU A 32 12.08 12.50 28.23
N LEU A 33 11.11 13.23 28.74
CA LEU A 33 9.90 12.74 29.36
C LEU A 33 8.68 13.24 28.59
N ARG A 34 8.61 12.87 27.29
CA ARG A 34 7.33 12.81 26.62
C ARG A 34 6.63 11.55 27.12
N ASP A 35 5.44 11.69 27.63
CA ASP A 35 4.59 10.56 28.06
C ASP A 35 4.18 9.62 26.90
N LYS A 36 4.56 9.97 25.67
CA LYS A 36 4.27 9.19 24.44
C LYS A 36 5.47 9.25 23.50
N VAL A 37 5.88 8.09 23.06
CA VAL A 37 6.83 7.94 21.95
C VAL A 37 6.02 8.08 20.65
N THR A 38 6.49 8.93 19.72
CA THR A 38 5.86 9.10 18.40
C THR A 38 6.40 8.08 17.40
N GLU A 39 5.69 7.91 16.29
CA GLU A 39 6.11 7.03 15.20
C GLU A 39 7.45 7.49 14.60
N GLU A 40 7.61 8.82 14.42
CA GLU A 40 8.86 9.41 13.91
C GLU A 40 10.04 9.12 14.86
N GLU A 41 9.83 9.16 16.17
CA GLU A 41 10.88 8.81 17.14
C GLU A 41 11.28 7.34 17.05
N ILE A 42 10.32 6.44 16.82
CA ILE A 42 10.60 5.01 16.63
C ILE A 42 11.37 4.81 15.31
N LYS A 43 10.95 5.44 14.22
CA LYS A 43 11.63 5.38 12.92
C LYS A 43 13.07 5.90 13.03
N SER A 44 13.28 7.02 13.74
CA SER A 44 14.63 7.60 13.96
C SER A 44 15.53 6.64 14.73
N ILE A 45 15.03 6.01 15.80
CA ILE A 45 15.81 5.02 16.58
C ILE A 45 16.20 3.81 15.73
N ILE A 46 15.29 3.33 14.88
CA ILE A 46 15.57 2.20 13.98
C ILE A 46 16.60 2.59 12.92
N GLN A 47 16.51 3.81 12.38
CA GLN A 47 17.47 4.33 11.42
C GLN A 47 18.86 4.45 12.05
N GLU A 48 18.99 5.03 13.25
CA GLU A 48 20.25 5.09 13.99
C GLU A 48 20.84 3.68 14.23
N GLY A 49 19.98 2.72 14.64
CA GLY A 49 20.39 1.32 14.81
C GLY A 49 20.87 0.65 13.49
N THR A 50 20.33 1.09 12.35
CA THR A 50 20.77 0.60 11.03
C THR A 50 22.13 1.21 10.63
N GLU A 51 22.34 2.49 10.91
CA GLU A 51 23.64 3.18 10.67
C GLU A 51 24.75 2.59 11.56
N ASP A 52 24.43 2.20 12.79
CA ASP A 52 25.34 1.54 13.72
C ASP A 52 25.55 0.05 13.42
N GLY A 53 24.78 -0.54 12.48
CA GLY A 53 24.87 -1.94 12.06
C GLY A 53 24.20 -2.94 13.01
N GLU A 54 23.47 -2.48 14.01
CA GLU A 54 22.71 -3.34 14.95
C GLU A 54 21.37 -3.81 14.35
N VAL A 55 20.79 -3.04 13.41
CA VAL A 55 19.56 -3.36 12.66
C VAL A 55 19.90 -3.54 11.19
N GLN A 56 19.37 -4.57 10.55
CA GLN A 56 19.56 -4.78 9.12
C GLN A 56 18.65 -3.84 8.32
N ILE A 57 19.08 -3.45 7.12
CA ILE A 57 18.30 -2.60 6.20
C ILE A 57 16.91 -3.20 5.92
N VAL A 58 16.84 -4.52 5.74
CA VAL A 58 15.56 -5.24 5.52
C VAL A 58 14.63 -5.13 6.73
N GLU A 59 15.16 -5.19 7.95
CA GLU A 59 14.38 -5.04 9.18
C GLU A 59 13.84 -3.62 9.30
N GLN A 60 14.64 -2.60 8.99
CA GLN A 60 14.21 -1.20 8.94
C GLN A 60 13.07 -1.00 7.94
N GLN A 61 13.21 -1.55 6.73
CA GLN A 61 12.18 -1.48 5.69
C GLN A 61 10.86 -2.12 6.12
N ILE A 62 10.92 -3.33 6.70
CA ILE A 62 9.71 -4.02 7.20
C ILE A 62 9.02 -3.19 8.28
N VAL A 63 9.76 -2.61 9.22
CA VAL A 63 9.17 -1.77 10.28
C VAL A 63 8.51 -0.52 9.68
N GLY A 64 9.15 0.13 8.70
CA GLY A 64 8.56 1.24 7.95
C GLY A 64 7.22 0.84 7.30
N ARG A 65 7.19 -0.33 6.63
CA ARG A 65 5.97 -0.88 6.01
C ARG A 65 4.88 -1.23 7.03
N VAL A 66 5.23 -1.72 8.21
CA VAL A 66 4.28 -1.98 9.31
C VAL A 66 3.55 -0.70 9.72
N PHE A 67 4.27 0.40 9.88
CA PHE A 67 3.66 1.68 10.23
C PHE A 67 2.76 2.21 9.11
N SER A 68 3.27 2.24 7.88
CA SER A 68 2.50 2.74 6.74
C SER A 68 1.24 1.92 6.46
N LEU A 69 1.29 0.60 6.69
CA LEU A 69 0.13 -0.28 6.47
C LEU A 69 -1.05 0.08 7.40
N GLY A 70 -0.78 0.67 8.58
CA GLY A 70 -1.80 1.13 9.51
C GLY A 70 -2.73 2.18 8.92
N ASP A 71 -2.22 3.01 8.02
CA ASP A 71 -2.95 4.09 7.36
C ASP A 71 -3.50 3.68 5.98
N ARG A 72 -3.03 2.55 5.43
CA ARG A 72 -3.47 2.05 4.12
C ARG A 72 -4.86 1.44 4.17
N LYS A 73 -5.59 1.64 3.07
CA LYS A 73 -6.91 1.08 2.82
C LYS A 73 -6.81 -0.18 1.95
N VAL A 74 -7.78 -1.06 2.07
CA VAL A 74 -7.85 -2.30 1.28
C VAL A 74 -7.77 -2.02 -0.22
N GLY A 75 -8.43 -0.95 -0.69
CA GLY A 75 -8.37 -0.52 -2.09
C GLY A 75 -6.96 -0.26 -2.62
N SER A 76 -5.97 0.06 -1.73
CA SER A 76 -4.59 0.34 -2.14
C SER A 76 -3.69 -0.89 -2.24
N ILE A 77 -4.19 -2.07 -1.83
CA ILE A 77 -3.41 -3.32 -1.85
C ILE A 77 -4.16 -4.47 -2.54
N MET A 78 -5.39 -4.23 -3.01
CA MET A 78 -6.19 -5.25 -3.68
C MET A 78 -5.68 -5.53 -5.09
N THR A 79 -5.88 -6.74 -5.58
CA THR A 79 -5.86 -7.04 -7.02
C THR A 79 -7.08 -6.41 -7.67
N HIS A 80 -6.86 -5.54 -8.66
CA HIS A 80 -7.94 -4.80 -9.32
C HIS A 80 -8.84 -5.71 -10.16
N ARG A 81 -10.13 -5.34 -10.29
CA ARG A 81 -11.16 -6.11 -11.02
C ARG A 81 -10.79 -6.52 -12.45
N SER A 82 -9.95 -5.73 -13.14
CA SER A 82 -9.49 -6.02 -14.50
C SER A 82 -8.53 -7.21 -14.57
N GLU A 83 -7.91 -7.58 -13.46
CA GLU A 83 -6.90 -8.64 -13.34
C GLU A 83 -7.45 -9.91 -12.68
N ILE A 84 -8.71 -9.87 -12.24
CA ILE A 84 -9.33 -11.01 -11.58
C ILE A 84 -9.79 -12.04 -12.61
N ALA A 85 -9.20 -13.24 -12.57
CA ALA A 85 -9.77 -14.42 -13.21
C ALA A 85 -11.02 -14.84 -12.46
N TRP A 86 -12.16 -14.97 -13.15
CA TRP A 86 -13.44 -15.35 -12.55
C TRP A 86 -14.18 -16.37 -13.39
N ILE A 87 -15.06 -17.17 -12.78
CA ILE A 87 -15.82 -18.24 -13.42
C ILE A 87 -17.27 -17.80 -13.58
N ASP A 88 -17.79 -17.84 -14.82
CA ASP A 88 -19.25 -17.77 -15.02
C ASP A 88 -19.84 -19.16 -14.77
N PRO A 89 -20.86 -19.30 -13.91
CA PRO A 89 -21.57 -20.58 -13.71
C PRO A 89 -22.15 -21.19 -14.99
N ALA A 90 -22.27 -20.41 -16.07
CA ALA A 90 -22.70 -20.90 -17.38
C ALA A 90 -21.56 -21.53 -18.21
N MET A 91 -20.29 -21.41 -17.78
CA MET A 91 -19.15 -22.05 -18.45
C MET A 91 -19.22 -23.55 -18.38
N THR A 92 -18.80 -24.21 -19.46
CA THR A 92 -18.63 -25.64 -19.49
C THR A 92 -17.41 -26.11 -18.68
N PRO A 93 -17.36 -27.35 -18.20
CA PRO A 93 -16.19 -27.88 -17.51
C PRO A 93 -14.89 -27.80 -18.33
N ALA A 94 -14.97 -27.82 -19.66
CA ALA A 94 -13.81 -27.66 -20.53
C ALA A 94 -13.26 -26.23 -20.52
N GLU A 95 -14.13 -25.21 -20.61
CA GLU A 95 -13.78 -23.79 -20.54
C GLU A 95 -13.20 -23.43 -19.17
N ILE A 96 -13.78 -24.00 -18.09
CA ILE A 96 -13.25 -23.77 -16.73
C ILE A 96 -11.83 -24.35 -16.60
N ARG A 97 -11.57 -25.58 -17.14
CA ARG A 97 -10.23 -26.15 -17.11
C ARG A 97 -9.23 -25.34 -17.90
N GLU A 98 -9.64 -24.79 -19.04
CA GLU A 98 -8.78 -23.91 -19.85
C GLU A 98 -8.43 -22.62 -19.10
N LEU A 99 -9.42 -21.96 -18.49
CA LEU A 99 -9.24 -20.77 -17.66
C LEU A 99 -8.24 -21.04 -16.51
N VAL A 100 -8.50 -22.08 -15.73
CA VAL A 100 -7.66 -22.47 -14.58
C VAL A 100 -6.24 -22.86 -15.01
N GLY A 101 -6.10 -23.45 -16.19
CA GLY A 101 -4.80 -23.82 -16.76
C GLY A 101 -3.99 -22.61 -17.21
N ARG A 102 -4.65 -21.55 -17.67
CA ARG A 102 -4.03 -20.29 -18.10
C ARG A 102 -3.69 -19.39 -16.90
N GLU A 103 -4.61 -19.28 -15.98
CA GLU A 103 -4.54 -18.38 -14.82
C GLU A 103 -4.79 -19.19 -13.53
N PRO A 104 -3.77 -19.89 -12.99
CA PRO A 104 -3.92 -20.76 -11.83
C PRO A 104 -3.97 -19.96 -10.53
N HIS A 105 -5.12 -19.95 -9.86
CA HIS A 105 -5.32 -19.34 -8.55
C HIS A 105 -5.89 -20.35 -7.55
N THR A 106 -5.76 -20.07 -6.26
CA THR A 106 -6.30 -20.92 -5.18
C THR A 106 -7.82 -20.82 -5.06
N LEU A 107 -8.40 -19.71 -5.53
CA LEU A 107 -9.83 -19.45 -5.55
C LEU A 107 -10.21 -18.55 -6.74
N TYR A 108 -11.45 -18.65 -7.16
CA TYR A 108 -12.03 -17.86 -8.25
C TYR A 108 -13.35 -17.25 -7.79
N PRO A 109 -13.57 -15.94 -7.95
CA PRO A 109 -14.90 -15.36 -7.87
C PRO A 109 -15.80 -16.01 -8.93
N ALA A 110 -17.05 -16.29 -8.56
CA ALA A 110 -18.05 -16.80 -9.48
C ALA A 110 -19.11 -15.72 -9.69
N ALA A 111 -19.28 -15.29 -10.94
CA ALA A 111 -20.17 -14.19 -11.29
C ALA A 111 -20.94 -14.49 -12.59
N ARG A 112 -22.12 -13.89 -12.73
CA ARG A 112 -22.96 -14.06 -13.94
C ARG A 112 -22.77 -12.87 -14.87
N SER A 113 -22.18 -13.12 -16.02
CA SER A 113 -21.95 -12.15 -17.10
C SER A 113 -20.94 -11.03 -16.76
N ASN A 114 -20.83 -10.59 -15.53
CA ASN A 114 -19.85 -9.62 -15.05
C ASN A 114 -19.62 -9.76 -13.52
N LEU A 115 -18.49 -9.23 -13.02
CA LEU A 115 -18.11 -9.32 -11.61
C LEU A 115 -19.09 -8.60 -10.65
N ASP A 116 -19.93 -7.68 -11.13
CA ASP A 116 -20.89 -6.97 -10.28
C ASP A 116 -22.10 -7.87 -9.92
N ARG A 117 -22.25 -9.02 -10.60
CA ARG A 117 -23.26 -10.05 -10.31
C ARG A 117 -22.63 -11.27 -9.66
N LEU A 118 -21.85 -11.03 -8.62
CA LEU A 118 -21.16 -12.07 -7.88
C LEU A 118 -22.16 -13.07 -7.28
N ALA A 119 -21.99 -14.35 -7.58
CA ALA A 119 -22.79 -15.45 -7.01
C ALA A 119 -22.11 -16.05 -5.76
N GLY A 120 -20.80 -15.92 -5.66
CA GLY A 120 -19.99 -16.47 -4.58
C GLY A 120 -18.54 -16.65 -5.02
N VAL A 121 -17.84 -17.55 -4.37
CA VAL A 121 -16.47 -17.94 -4.72
C VAL A 121 -16.34 -19.45 -4.82
N ILE A 122 -15.38 -19.92 -5.61
CA ILE A 122 -15.06 -21.32 -5.84
C ILE A 122 -13.59 -21.54 -5.47
N TYR A 123 -13.32 -22.51 -4.62
CA TYR A 123 -11.95 -22.92 -4.34
C TYR A 123 -11.47 -23.93 -5.39
N LEU A 124 -10.25 -23.77 -5.86
CA LEU A 124 -9.63 -24.68 -6.82
C LEU A 124 -9.69 -26.13 -6.35
N LYS A 125 -9.50 -26.39 -5.06
CA LYS A 125 -9.58 -27.75 -4.49
C LYS A 125 -10.97 -28.40 -4.66
N ASP A 126 -12.05 -27.62 -4.46
CA ASP A 126 -13.42 -28.10 -4.60
C ASP A 126 -13.74 -28.31 -6.09
N LEU A 127 -13.30 -27.36 -6.94
CA LEU A 127 -13.41 -27.50 -8.39
C LEU A 127 -12.70 -28.76 -8.91
N PHE A 128 -11.44 -28.98 -8.49
CA PHE A 128 -10.66 -30.16 -8.92
C PHE A 128 -11.31 -31.48 -8.52
N THR A 129 -12.00 -31.49 -7.36
CA THR A 129 -12.68 -32.71 -6.86
C THR A 129 -13.91 -33.05 -7.69
N HIS A 130 -14.68 -32.04 -8.11
CA HIS A 130 -16.03 -32.25 -8.68
C HIS A 130 -16.12 -32.06 -10.20
N ILE A 131 -15.18 -31.37 -10.85
CA ILE A 131 -15.25 -31.01 -12.29
C ILE A 131 -15.29 -32.22 -13.24
N GLY A 132 -15.00 -33.41 -12.75
CA GLY A 132 -15.04 -34.68 -13.53
C GLY A 132 -16.34 -35.45 -13.40
N GLU A 133 -17.29 -35.02 -12.58
CA GLU A 133 -18.57 -35.68 -12.37
C GLU A 133 -19.50 -35.46 -13.58
N GLU A 134 -20.31 -36.49 -13.94
CA GLU A 134 -21.21 -36.40 -15.09
C GLU A 134 -22.26 -35.27 -14.95
N ASP A 135 -22.72 -35.01 -13.71
CA ASP A 135 -23.72 -33.99 -13.39
C ASP A 135 -23.07 -32.76 -12.69
N PHE A 136 -21.82 -32.43 -13.05
CA PHE A 136 -21.15 -31.30 -12.43
C PHE A 136 -21.90 -29.97 -12.64
N ASP A 137 -22.27 -29.36 -11.52
CA ASP A 137 -22.85 -28.01 -11.48
C ASP A 137 -21.98 -27.09 -10.59
N VAL A 138 -21.53 -25.99 -11.16
CA VAL A 138 -20.76 -24.95 -10.46
C VAL A 138 -21.49 -24.46 -9.22
N ALA A 139 -22.82 -24.38 -9.26
CA ALA A 139 -23.63 -23.93 -8.14
C ALA A 139 -23.48 -24.81 -6.88
N SER A 140 -23.17 -26.10 -7.05
CA SER A 140 -23.02 -27.08 -5.95
C SER A 140 -21.77 -26.82 -5.08
N ILE A 141 -20.75 -26.17 -5.64
CA ILE A 141 -19.46 -25.89 -4.98
C ILE A 141 -19.27 -24.41 -4.62
N LEU A 142 -20.27 -23.58 -4.88
CA LEU A 142 -20.24 -22.16 -4.53
C LEU A 142 -20.20 -21.98 -3.01
N ARG A 143 -19.34 -21.06 -2.58
CA ARG A 143 -19.28 -20.60 -1.18
C ARG A 143 -19.63 -19.12 -1.08
N PRO A 144 -20.23 -18.67 0.02
CA PRO A 144 -20.48 -17.25 0.26
C PRO A 144 -19.18 -16.45 0.18
N ALA A 145 -19.22 -15.31 -0.50
CA ALA A 145 -18.10 -14.37 -0.52
C ALA A 145 -18.06 -13.51 0.74
N LYS A 146 -16.84 -13.22 1.23
CA LYS A 146 -16.60 -12.15 2.21
C LYS A 146 -16.42 -10.85 1.45
N PHE A 147 -17.00 -9.75 1.98
CA PHE A 147 -16.91 -8.43 1.36
C PHE A 147 -16.22 -7.44 2.29
N PHE A 148 -15.45 -6.54 1.68
CA PHE A 148 -14.90 -5.34 2.30
C PHE A 148 -15.26 -4.11 1.47
N HIS A 149 -15.39 -2.98 2.14
CA HIS A 149 -15.42 -1.69 1.47
C HIS A 149 -13.98 -1.27 1.13
N GLU A 150 -13.75 -0.66 -0.03
CA GLU A 150 -12.40 -0.25 -0.46
C GLU A 150 -11.70 0.69 0.55
N GLU A 151 -12.49 1.52 1.27
CA GLU A 151 -12.02 2.41 2.32
C GLU A 151 -11.71 1.71 3.67
N THR A 152 -11.90 0.39 3.78
CA THR A 152 -11.59 -0.36 5.00
C THR A 152 -10.09 -0.34 5.25
N GLN A 153 -9.67 -0.03 6.48
CA GLN A 153 -8.26 -0.10 6.87
C GLN A 153 -7.75 -1.54 6.80
N VAL A 154 -6.52 -1.71 6.30
CA VAL A 154 -5.92 -3.03 6.06
C VAL A 154 -5.85 -3.87 7.34
N TYR A 155 -5.48 -3.28 8.48
CA TYR A 155 -5.46 -4.02 9.76
C TYR A 155 -6.85 -4.48 10.21
N THR A 156 -7.89 -3.70 9.94
CA THR A 156 -9.28 -4.12 10.23
C THR A 156 -9.69 -5.29 9.34
N ALA A 157 -9.32 -5.27 8.06
CA ALA A 157 -9.56 -6.37 7.15
C ALA A 157 -8.78 -7.63 7.59
N LEU A 158 -7.51 -7.49 7.96
CA LEU A 158 -6.68 -8.59 8.47
C LEU A 158 -7.28 -9.25 9.71
N GLU A 159 -7.75 -8.46 10.68
CA GLU A 159 -8.43 -8.98 11.88
C GLU A 159 -9.69 -9.77 11.53
N GLN A 160 -10.52 -9.26 10.60
CA GLN A 160 -11.73 -9.95 10.16
C GLN A 160 -11.40 -11.25 9.42
N LEU A 161 -10.47 -11.23 8.46
CA LEU A 161 -10.03 -12.43 7.74
C LEU A 161 -9.52 -13.51 8.70
N ARG A 162 -8.74 -13.10 9.70
CA ARG A 162 -8.18 -13.99 10.71
C ARG A 162 -9.25 -14.57 11.64
N SER A 163 -10.18 -13.74 12.13
CA SER A 163 -11.23 -14.17 13.06
C SER A 163 -12.24 -15.11 12.41
N GLU A 164 -12.54 -14.89 11.12
CA GLU A 164 -13.47 -15.70 10.33
C GLU A 164 -12.78 -16.89 9.64
N GLN A 165 -11.44 -17.00 9.75
CA GLN A 165 -10.62 -18.04 9.10
C GLN A 165 -10.80 -18.08 7.57
N VAL A 166 -10.96 -16.90 6.96
CA VAL A 166 -11.11 -16.72 5.50
C VAL A 166 -9.85 -16.03 4.99
N GLY A 167 -9.29 -16.52 3.89
CA GLY A 167 -8.03 -16.01 3.32
C GLY A 167 -8.19 -14.89 2.30
N TYR A 168 -9.43 -14.40 2.04
CA TYR A 168 -9.72 -13.44 0.98
C TYR A 168 -10.94 -12.59 1.31
N GLY A 169 -11.09 -11.48 0.61
CA GLY A 169 -12.30 -10.67 0.59
C GLY A 169 -12.51 -9.97 -0.75
N ILE A 170 -13.74 -9.94 -1.23
CA ILE A 170 -14.13 -9.15 -2.39
C ILE A 170 -14.23 -7.70 -1.94
N VAL A 171 -13.63 -6.80 -2.68
CA VAL A 171 -13.62 -5.36 -2.39
C VAL A 171 -14.67 -4.67 -3.25
N CYS A 172 -15.53 -3.85 -2.61
CA CYS A 172 -16.59 -3.12 -3.28
C CYS A 172 -16.55 -1.63 -2.92
N ASP A 173 -17.09 -0.81 -3.82
CA ASP A 173 -17.37 0.61 -3.56
C ASP A 173 -18.67 0.81 -2.78
N GLU A 174 -19.07 2.09 -2.58
CA GLU A 174 -20.28 2.50 -1.86
C GLU A 174 -21.58 2.04 -2.55
N PHE A 175 -21.53 1.72 -3.81
CA PHE A 175 -22.67 1.26 -4.62
C PHE A 175 -22.74 -0.28 -4.69
N GLY A 176 -21.79 -0.98 -4.08
CA GLY A 176 -21.68 -2.43 -4.13
C GLY A 176 -21.09 -2.97 -5.44
N VAL A 177 -20.47 -2.11 -6.25
CA VAL A 177 -19.74 -2.52 -7.46
C VAL A 177 -18.41 -3.13 -7.05
N THR A 178 -18.09 -4.31 -7.57
CA THR A 178 -16.82 -4.99 -7.30
C THR A 178 -15.65 -4.20 -7.89
N GLN A 179 -14.73 -3.79 -7.04
CA GLN A 179 -13.50 -3.08 -7.41
C GLN A 179 -12.30 -4.01 -7.50
N GLY A 180 -12.26 -5.06 -6.68
CA GLY A 180 -11.13 -5.96 -6.62
C GLY A 180 -11.33 -7.15 -5.70
N ILE A 181 -10.23 -7.83 -5.43
CA ILE A 181 -10.11 -8.88 -4.42
C ILE A 181 -8.87 -8.59 -3.57
N VAL A 182 -8.95 -8.81 -2.26
CA VAL A 182 -7.81 -8.77 -1.36
C VAL A 182 -7.64 -10.12 -0.68
N THR A 183 -6.41 -10.58 -0.59
CA THR A 183 -6.05 -11.84 0.06
C THR A 183 -5.09 -11.61 1.23
N LEU A 184 -4.87 -12.63 2.06
CA LEU A 184 -3.82 -12.60 3.07
C LEU A 184 -2.42 -12.47 2.42
N HIS A 185 -2.25 -12.94 1.19
CA HIS A 185 -1.01 -12.80 0.44
C HIS A 185 -0.71 -11.33 0.14
N ASP A 186 -1.69 -10.57 -0.38
CA ASP A 186 -1.55 -9.15 -0.68
C ASP A 186 -1.20 -8.32 0.57
N ILE A 187 -1.84 -8.66 1.71
CA ILE A 187 -1.51 -8.02 3.01
C ILE A 187 -0.08 -8.37 3.44
N PHE A 188 0.35 -9.62 3.25
CA PHE A 188 1.69 -10.05 3.59
C PHE A 188 2.73 -9.41 2.68
N GLU A 189 2.48 -9.33 1.39
CA GLU A 189 3.33 -8.63 0.43
C GLU A 189 3.46 -7.14 0.75
N ALA A 190 2.36 -6.48 1.12
CA ALA A 190 2.38 -5.09 1.57
C ALA A 190 3.23 -4.87 2.84
N LEU A 191 3.42 -5.91 3.68
CA LEU A 191 4.28 -5.87 4.87
C LEU A 191 5.75 -6.14 4.57
N VAL A 192 6.04 -7.16 3.74
CA VAL A 192 7.41 -7.64 3.50
C VAL A 192 8.05 -6.95 2.29
N GLY A 193 7.23 -6.49 1.36
CA GLY A 193 7.60 -6.03 0.04
C GLY A 193 7.33 -7.09 -1.01
N SER A 194 7.43 -6.70 -2.28
CA SER A 194 7.17 -7.58 -3.42
C SER A 194 7.90 -8.91 -3.28
N ILE A 195 7.15 -9.98 -3.35
CA ILE A 195 7.65 -11.36 -3.32
C ILE A 195 7.57 -11.86 -4.76
N PRO A 196 8.70 -11.96 -5.48
CA PRO A 196 8.69 -12.40 -6.87
C PRO A 196 8.07 -13.80 -6.97
N GLU A 197 6.93 -13.94 -7.61
CA GLU A 197 6.44 -15.24 -8.03
C GLU A 197 7.26 -15.72 -9.24
N GLU A 198 7.43 -17.05 -9.40
CA GLU A 198 8.31 -17.63 -10.43
C GLU A 198 7.97 -17.20 -11.89
N ARG A 199 6.88 -16.45 -12.11
CA ARG A 199 6.37 -16.05 -13.42
C ARG A 199 6.02 -14.56 -13.55
N GLU A 200 6.12 -13.76 -12.50
CA GLU A 200 5.81 -12.34 -12.53
C GLU A 200 7.07 -11.50 -12.75
N GLU A 201 7.01 -10.58 -13.70
CA GLU A 201 8.02 -9.56 -13.84
C GLU A 201 7.90 -8.58 -12.65
N PRO A 202 9.02 -8.12 -12.06
CA PRO A 202 8.94 -7.15 -10.98
C PRO A 202 8.29 -5.85 -11.46
N ASP A 203 7.44 -5.24 -10.63
CA ASP A 203 6.75 -3.99 -10.94
C ASP A 203 7.70 -2.84 -11.30
N ILE A 204 8.90 -2.84 -10.73
CA ILE A 204 9.94 -1.83 -10.96
C ILE A 204 11.22 -2.52 -11.46
N VAL A 205 11.60 -2.25 -12.68
CA VAL A 205 12.81 -2.78 -13.31
C VAL A 205 13.82 -1.65 -13.53
N HIS A 206 14.93 -1.67 -12.80
CA HIS A 206 16.02 -0.71 -12.98
C HIS A 206 16.83 -1.01 -14.25
N ARG A 207 17.10 0.01 -15.05
CA ARG A 207 17.87 -0.08 -16.29
C ARG A 207 19.27 0.46 -16.10
N GLU A 208 20.20 0.04 -16.98
CA GLU A 208 21.60 0.46 -16.92
C GLU A 208 21.81 1.97 -17.14
N ASP A 209 20.87 2.63 -17.79
CA ASP A 209 20.90 4.07 -18.05
C ASP A 209 20.41 4.93 -16.86
N GLY A 210 20.03 4.29 -15.74
CA GLY A 210 19.51 4.95 -14.54
C GLY A 210 18.01 5.25 -14.62
N SER A 211 17.33 4.88 -15.71
CA SER A 211 15.87 4.94 -15.78
C SER A 211 15.25 3.66 -15.17
N CYS A 212 13.96 3.72 -14.84
CA CYS A 212 13.20 2.55 -14.39
C CYS A 212 11.99 2.33 -15.29
N LEU A 213 11.80 1.07 -15.71
CA LEU A 213 10.57 0.64 -16.33
C LEU A 213 9.64 0.15 -15.22
N ILE A 214 8.44 0.71 -15.15
CA ILE A 214 7.50 0.49 -14.05
C ILE A 214 6.17 0.01 -14.62
N ASP A 215 5.57 -1.00 -13.99
CA ASP A 215 4.20 -1.41 -14.31
C ASP A 215 3.22 -0.30 -13.94
N GLY A 216 2.23 -0.05 -14.80
CA GLY A 216 1.24 0.99 -14.55
C GLY A 216 0.38 0.71 -13.30
N GLN A 217 0.25 -0.55 -12.89
CA GLN A 217 -0.47 -0.97 -11.69
C GLN A 217 0.42 -0.99 -10.45
N CYS A 218 1.72 -0.73 -10.58
CA CYS A 218 2.63 -0.63 -9.44
C CYS A 218 2.01 0.23 -8.34
N PRO A 219 1.88 -0.28 -7.10
CA PRO A 219 1.35 0.51 -6.00
C PRO A 219 2.16 1.80 -5.84
N PHE A 220 1.47 2.94 -5.80
CA PHE A 220 2.15 4.23 -5.70
C PHE A 220 3.05 4.32 -4.47
N TYR A 221 2.65 3.70 -3.37
CA TYR A 221 3.48 3.61 -2.17
C TYR A 221 4.80 2.88 -2.42
N ASP A 222 4.79 1.76 -3.17
CA ASP A 222 6.00 0.98 -3.44
C ASP A 222 6.98 1.74 -4.35
N PHE A 223 6.46 2.55 -5.29
CA PHE A 223 7.26 3.51 -6.03
C PHE A 223 7.92 4.53 -5.09
N LEU A 224 7.19 5.10 -4.15
CA LEU A 224 7.74 6.07 -3.18
C LEU A 224 8.81 5.46 -2.29
N VAL A 225 8.59 4.24 -1.79
CA VAL A 225 9.59 3.49 -0.98
C VAL A 225 10.86 3.24 -1.78
N CYS A 226 10.73 2.86 -3.05
CA CYS A 226 11.88 2.59 -3.92
C CYS A 226 12.83 3.80 -4.05
N TYR A 227 12.29 5.01 -3.90
CA TYR A 227 13.04 6.26 -4.04
C TYR A 227 13.18 7.08 -2.75
N GLY A 228 12.77 6.55 -1.60
CA GLY A 228 12.86 7.22 -0.30
C GLY A 228 11.98 8.47 -0.19
N LEU A 229 10.79 8.43 -0.80
CA LEU A 229 9.83 9.54 -0.88
C LEU A 229 8.54 9.27 -0.09
N GLU A 230 8.59 8.40 0.92
CA GLU A 230 7.40 8.00 1.69
C GLU A 230 6.71 9.18 2.38
N ASP A 231 7.47 10.21 2.73
CA ASP A 231 6.95 11.44 3.34
C ASP A 231 5.97 12.21 2.41
N VAL A 232 5.97 11.91 1.11
CA VAL A 232 5.06 12.53 0.12
C VAL A 232 3.67 11.86 0.12
N TYR A 233 3.52 10.70 0.78
CA TYR A 233 2.30 9.88 0.79
C TYR A 233 1.13 10.33 1.70
N PRO A 234 1.24 11.34 2.60
CA PRO A 234 0.27 11.54 3.68
C PRO A 234 -1.18 11.79 3.26
N ASN A 235 -1.49 11.96 2.00
CA ASN A 235 -2.85 12.26 1.54
C ASN A 235 -3.57 11.12 0.79
N ASN A 236 -2.96 9.94 0.61
CA ASN A 236 -3.57 8.71 0.05
C ASN A 236 -4.50 8.96 -1.16
N LEU A 237 -4.10 9.83 -2.08
CA LEU A 237 -4.95 10.21 -3.21
C LEU A 237 -4.95 9.14 -4.33
N TYR A 238 -3.85 8.34 -4.42
CA TYR A 238 -3.65 7.40 -5.52
C TYR A 238 -3.28 6.02 -4.99
N ASN A 239 -3.89 4.99 -5.56
CA ASN A 239 -3.56 3.61 -5.25
C ASN A 239 -2.38 3.10 -6.08
N THR A 240 -2.29 3.53 -7.35
CA THR A 240 -1.28 3.12 -8.32
C THR A 240 -0.54 4.30 -8.93
N LEU A 241 0.62 4.04 -9.54
CA LEU A 241 1.37 5.07 -10.28
C LEU A 241 0.57 5.60 -11.48
N SER A 242 -0.20 4.74 -12.15
CA SER A 242 -1.15 5.17 -13.19
C SER A 242 -2.20 6.13 -12.65
N GLY A 243 -2.70 5.89 -11.44
CA GLY A 243 -3.68 6.78 -10.78
C GLY A 243 -3.14 8.19 -10.60
N LEU A 244 -1.90 8.32 -10.12
CA LEU A 244 -1.20 9.61 -10.05
C LEU A 244 -1.11 10.28 -11.43
N ILE A 245 -0.66 9.54 -12.45
CA ILE A 245 -0.44 10.10 -13.80
C ILE A 245 -1.75 10.57 -14.43
N LEU A 246 -2.82 9.80 -14.28
CA LEU A 246 -4.14 10.15 -14.81
C LEU A 246 -4.73 11.41 -14.16
N ASP A 247 -4.55 11.56 -12.85
CA ASP A 247 -5.03 12.74 -12.11
C ASP A 247 -4.24 13.99 -12.50
N GLU A 248 -2.92 13.90 -12.54
CA GLU A 248 -2.04 15.02 -12.91
C GLU A 248 -2.23 15.46 -14.37
N LEU A 249 -2.49 14.54 -15.28
CA LEU A 249 -2.76 14.86 -16.70
C LEU A 249 -4.20 15.34 -16.93
N GLY A 250 -5.16 14.86 -16.12
CA GLY A 250 -6.59 15.13 -16.26
C GLY A 250 -7.23 14.49 -17.50
N HIS A 251 -6.55 13.57 -18.17
CA HIS A 251 -7.03 12.82 -19.34
C HIS A 251 -6.31 11.47 -19.47
N ILE A 252 -6.85 10.55 -20.29
CA ILE A 252 -6.19 9.29 -20.64
C ILE A 252 -5.01 9.61 -21.58
N PRO A 253 -3.76 9.29 -21.18
CA PRO A 253 -2.59 9.62 -21.97
C PRO A 253 -2.44 8.76 -23.23
N GLN A 254 -1.52 9.15 -24.08
CA GLN A 254 -1.08 8.36 -25.23
C GLN A 254 0.36 7.89 -25.05
N THR A 255 0.72 6.78 -25.70
CA THR A 255 2.10 6.30 -25.76
C THR A 255 3.06 7.41 -26.22
N GLY A 256 4.13 7.64 -25.48
CA GLY A 256 5.11 8.70 -25.69
C GLY A 256 4.79 10.02 -24.99
N GLU A 257 3.62 10.14 -24.35
CA GLU A 257 3.29 11.31 -23.55
C GLU A 257 4.13 11.36 -22.28
N LYS A 258 4.49 12.59 -21.86
CA LYS A 258 5.39 12.81 -20.73
C LYS A 258 4.76 13.71 -19.67
N LEU A 259 4.96 13.32 -18.42
CA LEU A 259 4.56 14.07 -17.24
C LEU A 259 5.79 14.35 -16.37
N ARG A 260 5.86 15.55 -15.80
CA ARG A 260 6.81 15.85 -14.71
C ARG A 260 6.08 15.87 -13.38
N TRP A 261 6.60 15.07 -12.45
CA TRP A 261 6.09 15.04 -11.07
C TRP A 261 7.28 14.94 -10.10
N ASN A 262 7.35 15.85 -9.14
CA ASN A 262 8.48 15.98 -8.22
C ASN A 262 9.82 16.03 -8.98
N THR A 263 10.76 15.18 -8.64
CA THR A 263 12.07 15.04 -9.31
C THR A 263 12.04 14.08 -10.50
N PHE A 264 10.88 13.52 -10.86
CA PHE A 264 10.73 12.52 -11.91
C PHE A 264 10.13 13.10 -13.19
N THR A 265 10.56 12.52 -14.29
CA THR A 265 9.86 12.60 -15.58
C THR A 265 9.35 11.20 -15.92
N PHE A 266 8.03 11.05 -15.98
CA PHE A 266 7.37 9.83 -16.44
C PHE A 266 7.10 9.94 -17.95
N GLU A 267 7.36 8.86 -18.68
CA GLU A 267 6.99 8.70 -20.09
C GLU A 267 6.12 7.45 -20.21
N ILE A 268 4.96 7.57 -20.84
CA ILE A 268 4.08 6.42 -21.10
C ILE A 268 4.68 5.60 -22.23
N VAL A 269 5.13 4.37 -21.91
CA VAL A 269 5.78 3.48 -22.88
C VAL A 269 4.77 2.62 -23.60
N ASP A 270 3.78 2.09 -22.86
CA ASP A 270 2.76 1.21 -23.42
C ASP A 270 1.39 1.44 -22.78
N MET A 271 0.34 1.15 -23.57
CA MET A 271 -1.06 1.31 -23.19
C MET A 271 -1.84 0.07 -23.60
N ASP A 272 -2.61 -0.50 -22.67
CA ASP A 272 -3.62 -1.51 -22.96
C ASP A 272 -5.01 -0.87 -23.00
N GLY A 273 -5.45 -0.49 -24.19
CA GLY A 273 -6.68 0.26 -24.39
C GLY A 273 -6.64 1.64 -23.71
N ALA A 274 -7.38 1.83 -22.64
CA ALA A 274 -7.41 3.06 -21.85
C ALA A 274 -6.53 2.98 -20.58
N ARG A 275 -5.91 1.83 -20.32
CA ARG A 275 -5.06 1.57 -19.16
C ARG A 275 -3.60 1.85 -19.54
N ILE A 276 -2.86 2.48 -18.64
CA ILE A 276 -1.40 2.59 -18.75
C ILE A 276 -0.82 1.22 -18.34
N ASP A 277 -0.05 0.60 -19.25
CA ASP A 277 0.60 -0.68 -19.01
C ASP A 277 2.03 -0.51 -18.50
N LYS A 278 2.86 0.26 -19.22
CA LYS A 278 4.25 0.48 -18.83
C LYS A 278 4.63 1.96 -18.83
N ILE A 279 5.37 2.36 -17.83
CA ILE A 279 5.84 3.72 -17.58
C ILE A 279 7.36 3.71 -17.48
N LEU A 280 8.02 4.62 -18.18
CA LEU A 280 9.44 4.89 -17.99
C LEU A 280 9.61 6.06 -17.03
N ALA A 281 10.22 5.83 -15.89
CA ALA A 281 10.56 6.85 -14.91
C ALA A 281 12.05 7.23 -15.04
N CYS A 282 12.32 8.53 -15.19
CA CYS A 282 13.67 9.08 -15.15
C CYS A 282 13.77 10.12 -14.04
N GLU A 283 14.72 9.95 -13.13
CA GLU A 283 15.02 10.98 -12.14
C GLU A 283 15.76 12.14 -12.80
N THR A 284 15.16 13.33 -12.71
CA THR A 284 15.76 14.55 -13.26
C THR A 284 16.70 15.13 -12.20
N SER A 285 17.98 14.80 -12.27
CA SER A 285 18.99 15.51 -11.48
C SER A 285 18.98 17.00 -11.91
N GLU A 286 18.42 17.87 -11.07
CA GLU A 286 18.71 19.30 -11.17
C GLU A 286 20.22 19.52 -10.95
N LYS A 287 20.96 19.61 -12.03
CA LYS A 287 22.24 20.29 -11.98
C LYS A 287 21.96 21.73 -11.59
N THR A 288 22.14 22.05 -10.31
CA THR A 288 22.20 23.42 -9.81
C THR A 288 23.25 24.18 -10.67
N ASN A 289 22.81 24.83 -11.72
CA ASN A 289 23.60 25.86 -12.39
C ASN A 289 23.64 27.08 -11.46
N GLN A 290 24.51 27.01 -10.46
CA GLN A 290 25.12 28.23 -9.92
C GLN A 290 26.17 28.65 -10.95
N ASN A 291 25.81 29.57 -11.81
CA ASN A 291 26.76 30.29 -12.65
C ASN A 291 27.22 31.55 -11.90
N PRO A 292 28.50 31.97 -12.03
CA PRO A 292 29.26 32.87 -11.18
C PRO A 292 28.81 34.33 -11.18
#